data_00ec796b85cb4f25ede9a5948c031a4c
#
_entry.id   00ec796b85cb4f25ede9a5948c031a4c
#
_cell.length_a   1.000
_cell.length_b   1.000
_cell.length_c   1.000
_cell.angle_alpha   90.00
_cell.angle_beta   90.00
_cell.angle_gamma   90.00
#
_symmetry.space_group_name_H-M   'P 1'
#
loop_
_entity.id
_entity.type
_entity.pdbx_description
1 polymer ?
#
loop_
_entity_poly.entity_id
_entity_poly.type
_entity_poly.pdbx_seq_one_letter_code
_entity_poly.pdbx_strand_id
1 'polypeptide(L)'
;LADGGTNISSESTTDYIAGYTICNDWSARDLQREEMAMNLGPAKGKDFATSFGPYMVTPDELETAWGDDGKLHLRMTCHVNDILISDGNTNDLYHPFEKMIERASMNTKLLPGDYLGSGTVGTGCILELRPENTNGWIKKGDIVRLEVERLGVLENKIV
;
A
#
# COMPACT_ATOMS: atom_id res chain seq x y z
N LEU A 1 12.32 -5.15 -0.47
CA LEU A 1 13.43 -5.13 -1.44
C LEU A 1 14.29 -6.40 -1.32
N ALA A 2 14.82 -6.90 -2.45
CA ALA A 2 15.76 -8.02 -2.51
C ALA A 2 17.18 -7.59 -2.15
N ASP A 3 17.58 -6.42 -2.62
CA ASP A 3 18.91 -5.84 -2.39
C ASP A 3 18.79 -4.38 -1.94
N GLY A 4 19.86 -3.82 -1.45
CA GLY A 4 19.95 -2.45 -0.95
C GLY A 4 20.86 -1.59 -1.81
N GLY A 5 20.68 -0.26 -1.72
CA GLY A 5 21.49 0.66 -2.48
C GLY A 5 21.19 2.11 -2.17
N THR A 6 22.01 3.00 -2.73
CA THR A 6 21.82 4.45 -2.66
C THR A 6 21.85 5.00 -4.08
N ASN A 7 20.97 5.97 -4.39
CA ASN A 7 20.87 6.58 -5.73
C ASN A 7 20.66 5.52 -6.84
N ILE A 8 19.75 4.58 -6.61
CA ILE A 8 19.39 3.51 -7.54
C ILE A 8 18.71 4.14 -8.76
N SER A 9 19.22 3.84 -9.97
CA SER A 9 18.57 4.27 -11.21
C SER A 9 17.29 3.50 -11.48
N SER A 10 16.25 4.16 -11.94
CA SER A 10 14.99 3.49 -12.30
C SER A 10 15.15 2.38 -13.37
N GLU A 11 16.20 2.44 -14.18
CA GLU A 11 16.51 1.42 -15.18
C GLU A 11 17.01 0.10 -14.60
N SER A 12 17.53 0.12 -13.36
CA SER A 12 18.09 -1.04 -12.66
C SER A 12 17.22 -1.54 -11.49
N THR A 13 16.09 -0.94 -11.23
CA THR A 13 15.28 -1.20 -10.04
C THR A 13 14.63 -2.57 -10.01
N THR A 14 14.45 -3.22 -11.17
CA THR A 14 13.84 -4.55 -11.25
C THR A 14 14.60 -5.58 -10.41
N ASP A 15 15.93 -5.48 -10.37
CA ASP A 15 16.80 -6.37 -9.59
C ASP A 15 16.66 -6.16 -8.07
N TYR A 16 16.10 -5.02 -7.66
CA TYR A 16 15.88 -4.67 -6.25
C TYR A 16 14.53 -5.09 -5.71
N ILE A 17 13.58 -5.51 -6.57
CA ILE A 17 12.24 -5.91 -6.15
C ILE A 17 12.23 -7.39 -5.80
N ALA A 18 12.12 -7.73 -4.50
CA ALA A 18 11.95 -9.11 -4.05
C ALA A 18 10.53 -9.65 -4.39
N GLY A 19 9.54 -8.80 -4.36
CA GLY A 19 8.16 -9.15 -4.65
C GLY A 19 7.18 -8.07 -4.21
N TYR A 20 5.90 -8.38 -4.43
CA TYR A 20 4.76 -7.53 -4.13
C TYR A 20 3.88 -8.20 -3.06
N THR A 21 3.30 -7.41 -2.18
CA THR A 21 2.40 -7.88 -1.14
C THR A 21 1.32 -6.85 -0.85
N ILE A 22 0.19 -7.29 -0.31
CA ILE A 22 -0.84 -6.36 0.16
C ILE A 22 -0.33 -5.67 1.42
N CYS A 23 -0.57 -4.36 1.51
CA CYS A 23 -0.25 -3.56 2.68
C CYS A 23 -1.48 -2.78 3.13
N ASN A 24 -1.80 -2.84 4.42
CA ASN A 24 -2.76 -1.96 5.05
C ASN A 24 -2.04 -1.05 6.05
N ASP A 25 -1.93 0.22 5.69
CA ASP A 25 -1.33 1.27 6.50
C ASP A 25 -2.39 1.89 7.41
N TRP A 26 -2.58 1.29 8.59
CA TRP A 26 -3.57 1.73 9.57
C TRP A 26 -3.36 3.18 10.00
N SER A 27 -4.45 3.92 10.14
CA SER A 27 -4.38 5.35 10.40
C SER A 27 -5.31 5.78 11.54
N ALA A 28 -4.74 6.26 12.64
CA ALA A 28 -5.47 6.94 13.71
C ALA A 28 -5.66 8.40 13.33
N ARG A 29 -6.80 8.74 12.76
CA ARG A 29 -7.05 10.06 12.14
C ARG A 29 -7.19 11.20 13.13
N ASP A 30 -7.57 10.91 14.37
CA ASP A 30 -7.58 11.84 15.50
C ASP A 30 -6.15 12.28 15.84
N LEU A 31 -5.26 11.33 16.12
CA LEU A 31 -3.83 11.61 16.39
C LEU A 31 -3.15 12.28 15.19
N GLN A 32 -3.40 11.78 13.98
CA GLN A 32 -2.83 12.38 12.78
C GLN A 32 -3.19 13.87 12.65
N ARG A 33 -4.43 14.25 12.99
CA ARG A 33 -4.86 15.66 12.91
C ARG A 33 -4.07 16.55 13.87
N GLU A 34 -3.77 16.06 15.08
CA GLU A 34 -2.95 16.76 16.06
C GLU A 34 -1.52 16.93 15.57
N GLU A 35 -0.91 15.86 15.06
CA GLU A 35 0.46 15.87 14.53
C GLU A 35 0.62 16.78 13.31
N MET A 36 -0.33 16.76 12.39
CA MET A 36 -0.33 17.60 11.19
C MET A 36 -0.38 19.09 11.51
N ALA A 37 -1.00 19.49 12.63
CA ALA A 37 -1.02 20.88 13.08
C ALA A 37 0.40 21.40 13.42
N MET A 38 1.33 20.52 13.72
CA MET A 38 2.73 20.84 14.00
C MET A 38 3.65 20.85 12.76
N ASN A 39 3.11 20.58 11.59
CA ASN A 39 3.83 20.47 10.31
C ASN A 39 4.97 19.43 10.29
N LEU A 40 4.93 18.42 11.15
CA LEU A 40 5.92 17.36 11.23
C LEU A 40 5.52 16.08 10.46
N GLY A 41 4.31 16.07 9.88
CA GLY A 41 3.73 14.88 9.28
C GLY A 41 3.26 13.87 10.34
N PRO A 42 2.50 12.85 9.94
CA PRO A 42 1.96 11.86 10.86
C PRO A 42 3.05 10.86 11.29
N ALA A 43 3.18 10.65 12.60
CA ALA A 43 4.05 9.63 13.19
C ALA A 43 3.22 8.67 14.06
N LYS A 44 2.77 9.09 15.24
CA LYS A 44 1.95 8.26 16.15
C LYS A 44 0.63 7.82 15.52
N GLY A 45 0.08 8.62 14.64
CA GLY A 45 -1.12 8.28 13.89
C GLY A 45 -0.92 7.19 12.82
N LYS A 46 0.32 6.78 12.56
CA LYS A 46 0.71 5.77 11.56
C LYS A 46 1.54 4.63 12.14
N ASP A 47 2.53 4.92 12.98
CA ASP A 47 3.52 3.96 13.45
C ASP A 47 2.95 2.86 14.36
N PHE A 48 1.68 2.98 14.81
CA PHE A 48 1.09 2.03 15.75
C PHE A 48 0.76 0.68 15.14
N ALA A 49 0.47 0.61 13.84
CA ALA A 49 0.17 -0.64 13.15
C ALA A 49 0.28 -0.53 11.63
N THR A 50 0.87 -1.57 11.04
CA THR A 50 0.84 -1.83 9.60
C THR A 50 0.65 -3.33 9.40
N SER A 51 -0.26 -3.74 8.51
CA SER A 51 -0.47 -5.15 8.19
C SER A 51 0.02 -5.45 6.78
N PHE A 52 0.72 -6.57 6.65
CA PHE A 52 1.21 -7.09 5.36
C PHE A 52 0.71 -8.52 5.15
N GLY A 53 0.56 -8.94 3.91
CA GLY A 53 0.28 -10.32 3.59
C GLY A 53 -0.81 -10.52 2.54
N PRO A 54 -1.30 -11.77 2.41
CA PRO A 54 -0.95 -12.94 3.22
C PRO A 54 0.45 -13.52 2.93
N TYR A 55 1.03 -13.18 1.79
CA TYR A 55 2.35 -13.61 1.33
C TYR A 55 2.96 -12.56 0.40
N MET A 56 4.19 -12.73 0.04
CA MET A 56 4.89 -11.95 -0.98
C MET A 56 4.92 -12.76 -2.28
N VAL A 57 4.56 -12.14 -3.40
CA VAL A 57 4.57 -12.74 -4.74
C VAL A 57 5.74 -12.15 -5.52
N THR A 58 6.59 -13.02 -6.06
CA THR A 58 7.76 -12.61 -6.83
C THR A 58 7.36 -12.06 -8.21
N PRO A 59 8.18 -11.20 -8.85
CA PRO A 59 7.84 -10.55 -10.12
C PRO A 59 7.53 -11.52 -11.26
N ASP A 60 8.20 -12.68 -11.31
CA ASP A 60 8.00 -13.72 -12.31
C ASP A 60 6.60 -14.34 -12.29
N GLU A 61 5.99 -14.49 -11.12
CA GLU A 61 4.60 -14.95 -10.98
C GLU A 61 3.58 -13.93 -11.51
N LEU A 62 4.01 -12.69 -11.69
CA LEU A 62 3.17 -11.57 -12.16
C LEU A 62 3.41 -11.19 -13.63
N GLU A 63 4.28 -11.92 -14.36
CA GLU A 63 4.63 -11.57 -15.75
C GLU A 63 3.41 -11.33 -16.65
N THR A 64 2.37 -12.16 -16.53
CA THR A 64 1.16 -12.04 -17.35
C THR A 64 0.18 -10.96 -16.88
N ALA A 65 0.48 -10.27 -15.80
CA ALA A 65 -0.32 -9.16 -15.28
C ALA A 65 0.21 -7.78 -15.70
N TRP A 66 1.36 -7.73 -16.36
CA TRP A 66 1.89 -6.47 -16.91
C TRP A 66 1.16 -6.10 -18.19
N GLY A 67 0.65 -4.86 -18.23
CA GLY A 67 0.06 -4.28 -19.43
C GLY A 67 1.09 -3.66 -20.37
N ASP A 68 0.66 -3.33 -21.59
CA ASP A 68 1.49 -2.64 -22.59
C ASP A 68 1.91 -1.24 -22.13
N ASP A 69 1.26 -0.69 -21.12
CA ASP A 69 1.58 0.59 -20.46
C ASP A 69 2.71 0.48 -19.43
N GLY A 70 3.29 -0.70 -19.25
CA GLY A 70 4.37 -0.98 -18.31
C GLY A 70 3.92 -0.98 -16.84
N LYS A 71 2.62 -1.18 -16.56
CA LYS A 71 2.07 -1.26 -15.21
C LYS A 71 1.49 -2.63 -14.93
N LEU A 72 1.43 -3.00 -13.65
CA LEU A 72 0.65 -4.15 -13.20
C LEU A 72 -0.85 -3.83 -13.27
N HIS A 73 -1.63 -4.74 -13.81
CA HIS A 73 -3.09 -4.64 -13.92
C HIS A 73 -3.75 -5.67 -13.00
N LEU A 74 -3.80 -5.37 -11.71
CA LEU A 74 -4.39 -6.21 -10.68
C LEU A 74 -5.58 -5.48 -10.05
N ARG A 75 -6.76 -6.10 -10.08
CA ARG A 75 -7.93 -5.55 -9.38
C ARG A 75 -7.69 -5.57 -7.88
N MET A 76 -8.08 -4.48 -7.21
CA MET A 76 -7.95 -4.30 -5.76
C MET A 76 -9.30 -3.99 -5.16
N THR A 77 -9.71 -4.74 -4.13
CA THR A 77 -10.95 -4.46 -3.41
C THR A 77 -10.72 -4.35 -1.92
N CYS A 78 -11.55 -3.53 -1.27
CA CYS A 78 -11.62 -3.43 0.18
C CYS A 78 -13.05 -3.61 0.65
N HIS A 79 -13.24 -4.49 1.64
CA HIS A 79 -14.51 -4.69 2.31
C HIS A 79 -14.37 -4.41 3.79
N VAL A 80 -15.41 -3.83 4.38
CA VAL A 80 -15.60 -3.71 5.83
C VAL A 80 -16.91 -4.40 6.20
N ASN A 81 -16.83 -5.48 6.99
CA ASN A 81 -18.00 -6.31 7.35
C ASN A 81 -18.82 -6.74 6.11
N ASP A 82 -18.15 -7.29 5.11
CA ASP A 82 -18.73 -7.74 3.82
C ASP A 82 -19.30 -6.62 2.93
N ILE A 83 -19.21 -5.36 3.34
CA ILE A 83 -19.62 -4.21 2.50
C ILE A 83 -18.42 -3.76 1.67
N LEU A 84 -18.58 -3.77 0.35
CA LEU A 84 -17.57 -3.25 -0.57
C LEU A 84 -17.41 -1.73 -0.37
N ILE A 85 -16.21 -1.32 0.03
CA ILE A 85 -15.86 0.10 0.27
C ILE A 85 -15.06 0.66 -0.90
N SER A 86 -14.17 -0.15 -1.47
CA SER A 86 -13.24 0.27 -2.52
C SER A 86 -13.12 -0.81 -3.58
N ASP A 87 -13.09 -0.39 -4.83
CA ASP A 87 -12.80 -1.22 -6.01
C ASP A 87 -11.95 -0.39 -6.97
N GLY A 88 -10.74 -0.83 -7.21
CA GLY A 88 -9.77 -0.12 -8.03
C GLY A 88 -8.79 -1.08 -8.72
N ASN A 89 -7.74 -0.54 -9.30
CA ASN A 89 -6.76 -1.32 -10.02
C ASN A 89 -5.35 -0.76 -9.80
N THR A 90 -4.34 -1.62 -9.78
CA THR A 90 -2.95 -1.19 -9.61
C THR A 90 -2.44 -0.33 -10.77
N ASN A 91 -3.05 -0.41 -11.96
CA ASN A 91 -2.69 0.42 -13.11
C ASN A 91 -3.05 1.91 -12.95
N ASP A 92 -3.90 2.25 -11.96
CA ASP A 92 -4.20 3.64 -11.60
C ASP A 92 -3.01 4.34 -10.94
N LEU A 93 -1.96 3.59 -10.59
CA LEU A 93 -0.75 4.11 -9.98
C LEU A 93 -0.07 5.15 -10.90
N TYR A 94 0.08 6.39 -10.40
CA TYR A 94 0.67 7.47 -11.19
C TYR A 94 2.18 7.28 -11.38
N HIS A 95 2.92 7.00 -10.29
CA HIS A 95 4.34 6.69 -10.33
C HIS A 95 4.54 5.18 -10.27
N PRO A 96 5.23 4.56 -11.23
CA PRO A 96 5.58 3.15 -11.15
C PRO A 96 6.59 2.90 -10.03
N PHE A 97 6.68 1.67 -9.55
CA PHE A 97 7.56 1.29 -8.43
C PHE A 97 9.03 1.62 -8.69
N GLU A 98 9.47 1.54 -9.92
CA GLU A 98 10.83 1.89 -10.34
C GLU A 98 11.16 3.35 -9.99
N LYS A 99 10.24 4.26 -10.27
CA LYS A 99 10.39 5.69 -9.94
C LYS A 99 10.30 5.94 -8.44
N MET A 100 9.51 5.15 -7.73
CA MET A 100 9.43 5.24 -6.27
C MET A 100 10.74 4.80 -5.61
N ILE A 101 11.35 3.70 -6.08
CA ILE A 101 12.64 3.20 -5.58
C ILE A 101 13.75 4.21 -5.90
N GLU A 102 13.81 4.72 -7.14
CA GLU A 102 14.74 5.79 -7.52
C GLU A 102 14.64 6.98 -6.56
N ARG A 103 13.42 7.45 -6.30
CA ARG A 103 13.18 8.58 -5.39
C ARG A 103 13.54 8.26 -3.93
N ALA A 104 13.15 7.09 -3.44
CA ALA A 104 13.40 6.69 -2.05
C ALA A 104 14.89 6.50 -1.76
N SER A 105 15.66 6.00 -2.76
CA SER A 105 17.10 5.79 -2.63
C SER A 105 17.96 7.05 -2.78
N MET A 106 17.35 8.18 -3.18
CA MET A 106 18.07 9.43 -3.42
C MET A 106 18.71 9.95 -2.12
N ASN A 107 20.06 9.93 -2.06
CA ASN A 107 20.85 10.29 -0.88
C ASN A 107 20.50 9.49 0.39
N THR A 108 19.82 8.36 0.24
CA THR A 108 19.39 7.49 1.36
C THR A 108 19.72 6.04 1.00
N LYS A 109 20.28 5.31 1.96
CA LYS A 109 20.55 3.89 1.77
C LYS A 109 19.31 3.08 2.05
N LEU A 110 18.79 2.40 1.03
CA LEU A 110 17.80 1.35 1.19
C LEU A 110 18.49 0.04 1.56
N LEU A 111 17.80 -0.83 2.28
CA LEU A 111 18.32 -2.10 2.79
C LEU A 111 17.50 -3.28 2.24
N PRO A 112 18.13 -4.48 2.11
CA PRO A 112 17.35 -5.70 1.88
C PRO A 112 16.30 -5.87 2.98
N GLY A 113 15.08 -6.20 2.60
CA GLY A 113 13.95 -6.30 3.52
C GLY A 113 13.14 -5.02 3.72
N ASP A 114 13.59 -3.88 3.22
CA ASP A 114 12.77 -2.66 3.25
C ASP A 114 11.48 -2.83 2.45
N TYR A 115 10.38 -2.31 3.00
CA TYR A 115 9.08 -2.21 2.33
C TYR A 115 8.88 -0.80 1.78
N LEU A 116 8.39 -0.73 0.55
CA LEU A 116 8.03 0.51 -0.10
C LEU A 116 6.52 0.52 -0.38
N GLY A 117 5.78 1.37 0.34
CA GLY A 117 4.35 1.54 0.12
C GLY A 117 4.05 2.45 -1.07
N SER A 118 3.16 2.00 -1.95
CA SER A 118 2.69 2.78 -3.11
C SER A 118 1.71 3.91 -2.75
N GLY A 119 1.26 3.96 -1.50
CA GLY A 119 0.07 4.70 -1.14
C GLY A 119 -1.23 3.93 -1.46
N THR A 120 -2.37 4.50 -1.12
CA THR A 120 -3.69 3.90 -1.36
C THR A 120 -4.13 4.07 -2.82
N VAL A 121 -4.90 3.10 -3.32
CA VAL A 121 -5.72 3.30 -4.53
C VAL A 121 -6.74 4.43 -4.27
N GLY A 122 -7.21 5.12 -5.33
CA GLY A 122 -8.00 6.34 -5.22
C GLY A 122 -9.32 6.28 -4.41
N THR A 123 -9.78 5.08 -4.04
CA THR A 123 -10.93 4.86 -3.14
C THR A 123 -10.55 4.08 -1.88
N GLY A 124 -9.25 3.85 -1.64
CA GLY A 124 -8.73 3.00 -0.57
C GLY A 124 -8.65 3.67 0.81
N CYS A 125 -9.25 4.85 0.99
CA CYS A 125 -9.17 5.61 2.24
C CYS A 125 -10.56 6.14 2.64
N ILE A 126 -11.04 5.72 3.82
CA ILE A 126 -12.35 6.16 4.36
C ILE A 126 -12.39 7.69 4.53
N LEU A 127 -11.26 8.33 4.89
CA LEU A 127 -11.21 9.79 5.02
C LEU A 127 -11.51 10.48 3.68
N GLU A 128 -10.99 9.96 2.56
CA GLU A 128 -11.22 10.50 1.22
C GLU A 128 -12.66 10.24 0.75
N LEU A 129 -13.18 9.05 1.03
CA LEU A 129 -14.56 8.67 0.70
C LEU A 129 -15.60 9.39 1.57
N ARG A 130 -15.17 9.90 2.72
CA ARG A 130 -15.95 10.44 3.83
C ARG A 130 -16.73 9.35 4.57
N PRO A 131 -16.63 9.28 5.91
CA PRO A 131 -17.25 8.23 6.72
C PRO A 131 -18.75 8.07 6.51
N GLU A 132 -19.45 9.16 6.27
CA GLU A 132 -20.90 9.18 5.99
C GLU A 132 -21.28 8.38 4.73
N ASN A 133 -20.35 8.17 3.81
CA ASN A 133 -20.55 7.41 2.57
C ASN A 133 -20.09 5.94 2.68
N THR A 134 -19.46 5.55 3.80
CA THR A 134 -18.81 4.24 3.95
C THR A 134 -19.26 3.46 5.19
N ASN A 135 -20.45 3.68 5.69
CA ASN A 135 -20.96 3.08 6.92
C ASN A 135 -20.20 3.50 8.20
N GLY A 136 -19.52 4.66 8.18
CA GLY A 136 -18.82 5.24 9.31
C GLY A 136 -17.34 4.88 9.40
N TRP A 137 -16.72 5.30 10.50
CA TRP A 137 -15.36 4.91 10.83
C TRP A 137 -15.28 3.45 11.27
N ILE A 138 -14.13 2.84 11.02
CA ILE A 138 -13.80 1.50 11.53
C ILE A 138 -13.82 1.52 13.07
N LYS A 139 -14.39 0.50 13.67
CA LYS A 139 -14.55 0.36 15.11
C LYS A 139 -14.23 -1.06 15.58
N LYS A 140 -14.04 -1.21 16.87
CA LYS A 140 -13.82 -2.51 17.51
C LYS A 140 -14.88 -3.53 17.10
N GLY A 141 -14.40 -4.70 16.67
CA GLY A 141 -15.22 -5.82 16.21
C GLY A 141 -15.36 -5.89 14.69
N ASP A 142 -15.10 -4.81 13.96
CA ASP A 142 -15.15 -4.80 12.50
C ASP A 142 -14.08 -5.72 11.90
N ILE A 143 -14.40 -6.27 10.73
CA ILE A 143 -13.49 -7.06 9.91
C ILE A 143 -13.17 -6.24 8.66
N VAL A 144 -11.88 -6.00 8.43
CA VAL A 144 -11.38 -5.34 7.23
C VAL A 144 -10.69 -6.37 6.35
N ARG A 145 -11.16 -6.51 5.11
CA ARG A 145 -10.65 -7.46 4.12
C ARG A 145 -10.17 -6.71 2.90
N LEU A 146 -8.89 -6.84 2.60
CA LEU A 146 -8.27 -6.36 1.38
C LEU A 146 -8.00 -7.56 0.48
N GLU A 147 -8.37 -7.45 -0.78
CA GLU A 147 -8.09 -8.46 -1.78
C GLU A 147 -7.43 -7.79 -2.99
N VAL A 148 -6.30 -8.33 -3.41
CA VAL A 148 -5.64 -7.94 -4.64
C VAL A 148 -5.45 -9.17 -5.49
N GLU A 149 -5.89 -9.08 -6.73
CA GLU A 149 -5.76 -10.16 -7.70
C GLU A 149 -4.34 -10.69 -7.70
N ARG A 150 -4.17 -12.03 -7.66
CA ARG A 150 -2.87 -12.76 -7.57
C ARG A 150 -2.04 -12.52 -6.31
N LEU A 151 -2.32 -11.50 -5.50
CA LEU A 151 -1.63 -11.28 -4.23
C LEU A 151 -2.40 -11.86 -3.02
N GLY A 152 -3.63 -12.34 -3.23
CA GLY A 152 -4.44 -13.00 -2.21
C GLY A 152 -5.31 -12.06 -1.40
N VAL A 153 -5.58 -12.44 -0.15
CA VAL A 153 -6.50 -11.75 0.76
C VAL A 153 -5.82 -11.48 2.10
N LEU A 154 -5.78 -10.24 2.50
CA LEU A 154 -5.37 -9.80 3.83
C LEU A 154 -6.60 -9.41 4.64
N GLU A 155 -6.89 -10.16 5.71
CA GLU A 155 -8.04 -9.90 6.56
C GLU A 155 -7.59 -9.62 8.00
N ASN A 156 -8.15 -8.58 8.60
CA ASN A 156 -7.85 -8.17 9.96
C ASN A 156 -9.13 -7.88 10.73
N LYS A 157 -9.22 -8.39 11.96
CA LYS A 157 -10.27 -8.02 12.92
C LYS A 157 -9.78 -6.91 13.82
N ILE A 158 -10.58 -5.88 13.99
CA ILE A 158 -10.30 -4.74 14.88
C ILE A 158 -10.59 -5.12 16.34
N VAL A 159 -9.62 -4.94 17.21
CA VAL A 159 -9.67 -5.33 18.63
C VAL A 159 -9.69 -4.13 19.57
#